data_8091d1d7f2e3aacac58f82f323d69ea0
#
_entry.id   8091d1d7f2e3aacac58f82f323d69ea0
#
_cell.length_a   1.000
_cell.length_b   1.000
_cell.length_c   1.000
_cell.angle_alpha   90.00
_cell.angle_beta   90.00
_cell.angle_gamma   90.00
#
_symmetry.space_group_name_H-M   'P 1'
#
loop_
_entity.id
_entity.type
_entity.pdbx_description
1 polymer ?
#
loop_
_entity_poly.entity_id
_entity_poly.type
_entity_poly.pdbx_seq_one_letter_code
_entity_poly.pdbx_strand_id
1 'polypeptide(L)'
;MQGQPETMQDEPHYDFAPVDIYQFLEERIEAAMAAGIVKSHIAIDPGFGFGKTVAHNLQILNWLSLFHGLGVPILFGASRKSTIAKLSKGEPADQRLAGSLALAMAAYRQGAQILRVHDVAETVQALAVEHALLHAG
;
A
#
# COMPACT_ATOMS: atom_id res chain seq x y z
N MET A 1 -9.97 -5.90 4.15
CA MET A 1 -10.24 -5.18 5.41
C MET A 1 -11.02 -6.10 6.34
N GLN A 2 -10.59 -6.23 7.57
CA GLN A 2 -11.29 -7.03 8.59
C GLN A 2 -12.35 -6.19 9.29
N GLY A 3 -13.52 -6.78 9.54
CA GLY A 3 -14.63 -6.11 10.22
C GLY A 3 -15.32 -5.04 9.38
N GLN A 4 -16.14 -4.24 10.03
CA GLN A 4 -16.81 -3.09 9.41
C GLN A 4 -15.94 -1.84 9.55
N PRO A 5 -16.16 -0.79 8.74
CA PRO A 5 -15.37 0.43 8.86
C PRO A 5 -15.30 1.01 10.27
N GLU A 6 -16.37 0.93 11.03
CA GLU A 6 -16.42 1.44 12.40
C GLU A 6 -15.69 0.56 13.42
N THR A 7 -15.41 -0.72 13.10
CA THR A 7 -14.75 -1.66 14.01
C THR A 7 -13.42 -2.20 13.48
N MET A 8 -13.03 -1.87 12.25
CA MET A 8 -11.86 -2.46 11.59
C MET A 8 -10.54 -2.23 12.33
N GLN A 9 -10.45 -1.22 13.21
CA GLN A 9 -9.24 -0.90 13.95
C GLN A 9 -9.26 -1.40 15.41
N ASP A 10 -10.37 -2.01 15.87
CA ASP A 10 -10.50 -2.42 17.27
C ASP A 10 -9.60 -3.62 17.61
N GLU A 11 -9.68 -4.69 16.82
CA GLU A 11 -8.91 -5.91 17.05
C GLU A 11 -8.45 -6.53 15.72
N PRO A 12 -7.56 -5.85 14.95
CA PRO A 12 -7.05 -6.43 13.71
C PRO A 12 -6.15 -7.62 14.01
N HIS A 13 -6.41 -8.76 13.36
CA HIS A 13 -5.65 -9.99 13.56
C HIS A 13 -5.20 -10.60 12.23
N TYR A 14 -3.91 -10.92 12.14
CA TYR A 14 -3.32 -11.64 11.03
C TYR A 14 -2.24 -12.59 11.59
N ASP A 15 -2.17 -13.82 11.08
CA ASP A 15 -1.07 -14.74 11.41
C ASP A 15 0.25 -14.20 10.85
N PHE A 16 0.26 -13.87 9.55
CA PHE A 16 1.31 -13.07 8.91
C PHE A 16 0.65 -12.20 7.85
N ALA A 17 0.53 -10.92 8.13
CA ALA A 17 -0.31 -10.01 7.33
C ALA A 17 -0.04 -10.07 5.82
N PRO A 18 1.20 -10.05 5.29
CA PRO A 18 1.41 -10.12 3.85
C PRO A 18 0.82 -11.36 3.19
N VAL A 19 0.99 -12.54 3.79
CA VAL A 19 0.49 -13.80 3.25
C VAL A 19 -1.03 -13.87 3.34
N ASP A 20 -1.59 -13.49 4.49
CA ASP A 20 -3.05 -13.51 4.69
C ASP A 20 -3.75 -12.58 3.69
N ILE A 21 -3.19 -11.40 3.46
CA ILE A 21 -3.74 -10.44 2.52
C ILE A 21 -3.54 -10.93 1.08
N TYR A 22 -2.40 -11.54 0.77
CA TYR A 22 -2.16 -12.16 -0.54
C TYR A 22 -3.26 -13.18 -0.86
N GLN A 23 -3.55 -14.10 0.06
CA GLN A 23 -4.58 -15.12 -0.11
C GLN A 23 -5.96 -14.51 -0.29
N PHE A 24 -6.28 -13.49 0.52
CA PHE A 24 -7.55 -12.76 0.38
C PHE A 24 -7.67 -12.11 -1.00
N LEU A 25 -6.62 -11.44 -1.47
CA LEU A 25 -6.64 -10.77 -2.78
C LEU A 25 -6.69 -11.77 -3.93
N GLU A 26 -6.02 -12.91 -3.81
CA GLU A 26 -6.09 -13.98 -4.80
C GLU A 26 -7.54 -14.47 -4.99
N GLU A 27 -8.24 -14.71 -3.89
CA GLU A 27 -9.65 -15.10 -3.92
C GLU A 27 -10.53 -13.99 -4.53
N ARG A 28 -10.23 -12.72 -4.25
CA ARG A 28 -10.98 -11.60 -4.83
C ARG A 28 -10.76 -11.46 -6.33
N ILE A 29 -9.54 -11.70 -6.80
CA ILE A 29 -9.24 -11.70 -8.23
C ILE A 29 -10.00 -12.83 -8.92
N GLU A 30 -9.99 -14.03 -8.35
CA GLU A 30 -10.72 -15.19 -8.90
C GLU A 30 -12.22 -14.90 -8.97
N ALA A 31 -12.80 -14.32 -7.93
CA ALA A 31 -14.21 -13.93 -7.89
C ALA A 31 -14.55 -12.89 -8.97
N ALA A 32 -13.69 -11.90 -9.16
CA ALA A 32 -13.88 -10.88 -10.18
C ALA A 32 -13.84 -11.48 -11.59
N MET A 33 -12.89 -12.38 -11.86
CA MET A 33 -12.77 -13.05 -13.14
C MET A 33 -13.97 -13.97 -13.39
N ALA A 34 -14.44 -14.68 -12.38
CA ALA A 34 -15.64 -15.53 -12.48
C ALA A 34 -16.89 -14.70 -12.78
N ALA A 35 -16.94 -13.45 -12.34
CA ALA A 35 -18.04 -12.51 -12.65
C ALA A 35 -17.90 -11.85 -14.02
N GLY A 36 -16.85 -12.17 -14.79
CA GLY A 36 -16.66 -11.68 -16.15
C GLY A 36 -15.67 -10.53 -16.32
N ILE A 37 -14.96 -10.13 -15.26
CA ILE A 37 -13.94 -9.09 -15.37
C ILE A 37 -12.65 -9.67 -15.95
N VAL A 38 -12.13 -9.06 -17.00
CA VAL A 38 -10.88 -9.48 -17.63
C VAL A 38 -9.71 -9.14 -16.70
N LYS A 39 -8.77 -10.06 -16.53
CA LYS A 39 -7.63 -9.89 -15.59
C LYS A 39 -6.85 -8.61 -15.85
N SER A 40 -6.68 -8.20 -17.11
CA SER A 40 -5.98 -6.95 -17.48
C SER A 40 -6.69 -5.69 -17.01
N HIS A 41 -7.92 -5.79 -16.52
CA HIS A 41 -8.69 -4.68 -15.96
C HIS A 41 -8.65 -4.65 -14.42
N ILE A 42 -7.82 -5.47 -13.81
CA ILE A 42 -7.75 -5.60 -12.34
C ILE A 42 -6.41 -5.04 -11.85
N ALA A 43 -6.47 -4.20 -10.82
CA ALA A 43 -5.33 -3.83 -9.99
C ALA A 43 -5.68 -4.19 -8.55
N ILE A 44 -4.67 -4.43 -7.71
CA ILE A 44 -4.89 -4.73 -6.30
C ILE A 44 -4.33 -3.63 -5.41
N ASP A 45 -4.96 -3.48 -4.25
CA ASP A 45 -4.55 -2.57 -3.19
C ASP A 45 -4.47 -3.40 -1.89
N PRO A 46 -3.28 -3.55 -1.28
CA PRO A 46 -3.16 -4.33 -0.05
C PRO A 46 -3.78 -3.68 1.18
N GLY A 47 -4.32 -2.45 1.05
CA GLY A 47 -5.09 -1.83 2.11
C GLY A 47 -4.26 -1.28 3.26
N PHE A 48 -3.14 -0.61 2.97
CA PHE A 48 -2.31 0.04 4.00
C PHE A 48 -3.17 0.96 4.88
N GLY A 49 -3.12 0.75 6.19
CA GLY A 49 -3.88 1.52 7.18
C GLY A 49 -5.26 0.97 7.50
N PHE A 50 -5.88 0.20 6.63
CA PHE A 50 -7.24 -0.29 6.83
C PHE A 50 -7.26 -1.62 7.59
N GLY A 51 -7.81 -1.64 8.81
CA GLY A 51 -7.93 -2.85 9.62
C GLY A 51 -6.58 -3.43 10.03
N LYS A 52 -5.56 -2.58 10.21
CA LYS A 52 -4.19 -3.01 10.47
C LYS A 52 -3.53 -2.19 11.57
N THR A 53 -2.63 -2.81 12.32
CA THR A 53 -1.75 -2.12 13.25
C THR A 53 -0.59 -1.47 12.50
N VAL A 54 0.20 -0.64 13.20
CA VAL A 54 1.46 -0.10 12.64
C VAL A 54 2.38 -1.24 12.17
N ALA A 55 2.51 -2.29 12.99
CA ALA A 55 3.34 -3.44 12.64
C ALA A 55 2.85 -4.13 11.36
N HIS A 56 1.54 -4.33 11.20
CA HIS A 56 0.96 -4.91 9.99
C HIS A 56 1.27 -4.03 8.76
N ASN A 57 1.12 -2.72 8.90
CA ASN A 57 1.39 -1.78 7.81
C ASN A 57 2.86 -1.83 7.36
N LEU A 58 3.78 -1.87 8.31
CA LEU A 58 5.21 -1.96 7.98
C LEU A 58 5.54 -3.30 7.31
N GLN A 59 4.93 -4.40 7.76
CA GLN A 59 5.09 -5.70 7.12
C GLN A 59 4.58 -5.69 5.68
N ILE A 60 3.39 -5.11 5.45
CA ILE A 60 2.82 -5.01 4.10
C ILE A 60 3.79 -4.28 3.17
N LEU A 61 4.34 -3.16 3.61
CA LEU A 61 5.27 -2.40 2.77
C LEU A 61 6.59 -3.15 2.58
N ASN A 62 7.14 -3.75 3.63
CA ASN A 62 8.40 -4.50 3.51
C ASN A 62 8.29 -5.72 2.61
N TRP A 63 7.09 -6.29 2.45
CA TRP A 63 6.84 -7.47 1.63
C TRP A 63 5.99 -7.15 0.40
N LEU A 64 5.92 -5.88 0.00
CA LEU A 64 5.03 -5.46 -1.09
C LEU A 64 5.33 -6.19 -2.40
N SER A 65 6.60 -6.48 -2.68
CA SER A 65 7.00 -7.20 -3.89
C SER A 65 6.39 -8.60 -4.00
N LEU A 66 6.00 -9.22 -2.88
CA LEU A 66 5.31 -10.52 -2.87
C LEU A 66 4.05 -10.48 -3.74
N PHE A 67 3.32 -9.35 -3.72
CA PHE A 67 2.03 -9.23 -4.40
C PHE A 67 2.14 -9.25 -5.93
N HIS A 68 3.34 -9.11 -6.50
CA HIS A 68 3.55 -9.30 -7.94
C HIS A 68 3.20 -10.72 -8.40
N GLY A 69 3.24 -11.71 -7.50
CA GLY A 69 2.83 -13.07 -7.78
C GLY A 69 1.35 -13.20 -8.19
N LEU A 70 0.53 -12.21 -7.89
CA LEU A 70 -0.88 -12.17 -8.30
C LEU A 70 -1.05 -11.84 -9.79
N GLY A 71 -0.03 -11.33 -10.46
CA GLY A 71 -0.03 -11.05 -11.88
C GLY A 71 -0.85 -9.83 -12.30
N VAL A 72 -1.11 -8.91 -11.40
CA VAL A 72 -1.85 -7.66 -11.65
C VAL A 72 -1.07 -6.47 -11.07
N PRO A 73 -1.32 -5.24 -11.54
CA PRO A 73 -0.67 -4.06 -10.98
C PRO A 73 -1.01 -3.85 -9.51
N ILE A 74 -0.03 -3.33 -8.77
CA ILE A 74 -0.16 -2.98 -7.35
C ILE A 74 -0.40 -1.47 -7.24
N LEU A 75 -1.50 -1.10 -6.61
CA LEU A 75 -1.78 0.26 -6.16
C LEU A 75 -1.41 0.37 -4.69
N PHE A 76 -0.64 1.38 -4.34
CA PHE A 76 -0.25 1.64 -2.95
C PHE A 76 -0.63 3.06 -2.55
N GLY A 77 -1.31 3.20 -1.42
CA GLY A 77 -1.76 4.49 -0.90
C GLY A 77 -1.52 4.60 0.60
N ALA A 78 -0.49 5.34 0.99
CA ALA A 78 -0.16 5.61 2.39
C ALA A 78 -0.18 7.11 2.71
N SER A 79 -0.49 7.95 1.74
CA SER A 79 -0.41 9.40 1.84
C SER A 79 -1.23 9.93 3.02
N ARG A 80 -0.56 10.70 3.88
CA ARG A 80 -1.13 11.38 5.05
C ARG A 80 -1.77 10.44 6.08
N LYS A 81 -1.54 9.14 6.00
CA LYS A 81 -2.15 8.17 6.93
C LYS A 81 -1.56 8.27 8.33
N SER A 82 -2.36 7.90 9.33
CA SER A 82 -2.02 8.03 10.74
C SER A 82 -0.78 7.23 11.16
N THR A 83 -0.42 6.19 10.41
CA THR A 83 0.80 5.41 10.64
C THR A 83 2.03 6.31 10.68
N ILE A 84 2.09 7.33 9.82
CA ILE A 84 3.20 8.29 9.78
C ILE A 84 3.32 9.02 11.13
N ALA A 85 2.20 9.54 11.63
CA ALA A 85 2.17 10.23 12.92
C ALA A 85 2.56 9.32 14.08
N LYS A 86 2.10 8.06 14.05
CA LYS A 86 2.41 7.07 15.09
C LYS A 86 3.90 6.70 15.11
N LEU A 87 4.56 6.78 13.97
CA LEU A 87 6.00 6.53 13.86
C LEU A 87 6.84 7.78 14.14
N SER A 88 6.25 8.96 14.17
CA SER A 88 6.93 10.24 14.35
C SER A 88 6.43 10.96 15.60
N LYS A 89 5.85 12.13 15.46
CA LYS A 89 5.53 13.03 16.58
C LYS A 89 4.04 13.33 16.71
N GLY A 90 3.19 12.51 16.13
CA GLY A 90 1.74 12.74 16.19
C GLY A 90 1.24 13.85 15.27
N GLU A 91 1.95 14.14 14.20
CA GLU A 91 1.62 15.25 13.30
C GLU A 91 0.21 15.11 12.71
N PRO A 92 -0.53 16.24 12.57
CA PRO A 92 -1.81 16.21 11.85
C PRO A 92 -1.62 15.88 10.37
N ALA A 93 -2.72 15.50 9.70
CA ALA A 93 -2.67 14.98 8.33
C ALA A 93 -1.96 15.89 7.32
N ASP A 94 -2.10 17.20 7.47
CA ASP A 94 -1.47 18.18 6.57
C ASP A 94 0.02 18.44 6.85
N GLN A 95 0.58 17.78 7.85
CA GLN A 95 2.00 17.89 8.24
C GLN A 95 2.73 16.56 8.12
N ARG A 96 2.28 15.67 7.21
CA ARG A 96 2.83 14.33 7.01
C ARG A 96 3.47 14.15 5.63
N LEU A 97 3.86 15.25 4.97
CA LEU A 97 4.41 15.18 3.61
C LEU A 97 5.68 14.34 3.53
N ALA A 98 6.65 14.61 4.39
CA ALA A 98 7.93 13.90 4.38
C ALA A 98 7.73 12.39 4.55
N GLY A 99 6.90 11.99 5.51
CA GLY A 99 6.58 10.57 5.73
C GLY A 99 5.81 9.96 4.57
N SER A 100 4.88 10.70 3.98
CA SER A 100 4.14 10.27 2.79
C SER A 100 5.07 9.97 1.62
N LEU A 101 6.05 10.85 1.38
CA LEU A 101 7.06 10.66 0.33
C LEU A 101 7.96 9.45 0.62
N ALA A 102 8.38 9.28 1.88
CA ALA A 102 9.20 8.15 2.28
C ALA A 102 8.50 6.81 2.00
N LEU A 103 7.22 6.69 2.37
CA LEU A 103 6.44 5.49 2.13
C LEU A 103 6.19 5.25 0.64
N ALA A 104 5.90 6.31 -0.12
CA ALA A 104 5.70 6.20 -1.57
C ALA A 104 6.98 5.73 -2.28
N MET A 105 8.14 6.25 -1.90
CA MET A 105 9.41 5.84 -2.50
C MET A 105 9.77 4.39 -2.14
N ALA A 106 9.50 3.98 -0.91
CA ALA A 106 9.67 2.58 -0.50
C ALA A 106 8.79 1.64 -1.33
N ALA A 107 7.54 2.01 -1.56
CA ALA A 107 6.62 1.25 -2.40
C ALA A 107 7.08 1.19 -3.86
N TYR A 108 7.55 2.31 -4.39
CA TYR A 108 8.11 2.39 -5.74
C TYR A 108 9.29 1.42 -5.93
N ARG A 109 10.20 1.38 -4.96
CA ARG A 109 11.37 0.47 -5.01
C ARG A 109 10.95 -0.99 -5.03
N GLN A 110 9.80 -1.33 -4.48
CA GLN A 110 9.26 -2.68 -4.51
C GLN A 110 8.33 -2.93 -5.69
N GLY A 111 8.26 -2.01 -6.63
CA GLY A 111 7.59 -2.19 -7.90
C GLY A 111 6.11 -1.83 -7.93
N ALA A 112 5.60 -1.06 -6.97
CA ALA A 112 4.23 -0.54 -7.09
C ALA A 112 4.09 0.27 -8.38
N GLN A 113 3.08 -0.07 -9.18
CA GLN A 113 2.84 0.59 -10.46
C GLN A 113 1.99 1.84 -10.33
N ILE A 114 1.16 1.92 -9.29
CA ILE A 114 0.23 3.02 -9.07
C ILE A 114 0.41 3.53 -7.64
N LEU A 115 0.64 4.83 -7.50
CA LEU A 115 0.72 5.49 -6.19
C LEU A 115 -0.46 6.45 -6.06
N ARG A 116 -1.27 6.26 -5.03
CA ARG A 116 -2.39 7.15 -4.71
C ARG A 116 -1.92 8.14 -3.66
N VAL A 117 -1.87 9.42 -4.03
CA VAL A 117 -1.27 10.47 -3.20
C VAL A 117 -2.13 11.74 -3.18
N HIS A 118 -1.96 12.56 -2.13
CA HIS A 118 -2.56 13.89 -2.05
C HIS A 118 -1.65 14.94 -2.69
N ASP A 119 -0.33 14.81 -2.46
CA ASP A 119 0.67 15.82 -2.86
C ASP A 119 1.35 15.37 -4.16
N VAL A 120 0.66 15.53 -5.29
CA VAL A 120 1.07 14.96 -6.57
C VAL A 120 2.39 15.57 -7.06
N ALA A 121 2.53 16.89 -7.05
CA ALA A 121 3.74 17.55 -7.57
C ALA A 121 5.00 17.12 -6.81
N GLU A 122 4.91 17.08 -5.46
CA GLU A 122 6.01 16.67 -4.60
C GLU A 122 6.35 15.20 -4.82
N THR A 123 5.34 14.35 -4.99
CA THR A 123 5.55 12.93 -5.24
C THR A 123 6.19 12.70 -6.62
N VAL A 124 5.76 13.42 -7.64
CA VAL A 124 6.35 13.34 -8.99
C VAL A 124 7.82 13.73 -8.95
N GLN A 125 8.18 14.80 -8.24
CA GLN A 125 9.58 15.20 -8.10
C GLN A 125 10.41 14.11 -7.40
N ALA A 126 9.89 13.57 -6.30
CA ALA A 126 10.56 12.50 -5.56
C ALA A 126 10.74 11.24 -6.43
N LEU A 127 9.72 10.87 -7.21
CA LEU A 127 9.80 9.74 -8.15
C LEU A 127 10.86 9.97 -9.22
N ALA A 128 10.96 11.17 -9.77
CA ALA A 128 11.96 11.49 -10.80
C ALA A 128 13.37 11.26 -10.27
N VAL A 129 13.67 11.68 -9.06
CA VAL A 129 14.97 11.48 -8.41
C VAL A 129 15.21 10.00 -8.11
N GLU A 130 14.23 9.33 -7.53
CA GLU A 130 14.34 7.91 -7.19
C GLU A 130 14.54 7.04 -8.42
N HIS A 131 13.78 7.33 -9.48
CA HIS A 131 13.90 6.63 -10.77
C HIS A 131 15.30 6.79 -11.36
N ALA A 132 15.83 8.01 -11.36
CA ALA A 132 17.17 8.28 -11.83
C ALA A 132 18.23 7.49 -11.04
N LEU A 133 18.09 7.42 -9.71
CA LEU A 133 19.01 6.67 -8.86
C LEU A 133 18.98 5.17 -9.16
N LEU A 134 17.79 4.60 -9.35
CA LEU A 134 17.64 3.17 -9.64
C LEU A 134 18.21 2.78 -11.00
N HIS A 135 18.28 3.72 -11.96
CA HIS A 135 18.73 3.47 -13.32
C HIS A 135 20.12 4.05 -13.62
N ALA A 136 20.82 4.56 -12.62
CA ALA A 136 22.15 5.17 -12.81
C ALA A 136 23.27 4.15 -13.02
N GLY A 137 23.02 2.90 -12.90
CA GLY A 137 24.00 1.84 -13.13
C GLY A 137 25.02 1.73 -12.03
#